data_6b78ad9e48262221807c0b2f1b33ce34
#
_entry.id   6b78ad9e48262221807c0b2f1b33ce34
#
_cell.length_a   1.000
_cell.length_b   1.000
_cell.length_c   1.000
_cell.angle_alpha   90.00
_cell.angle_beta   90.00
_cell.angle_gamma   90.00
#
_symmetry.space_group_name_H-M   'P 1'
#
loop_
_entity.id
_entity.type
_entity.pdbx_description
1 polymer ?
#
loop_
_entity_poly.entity_id
_entity_poly.type
_entity_poly.pdbx_seq_one_letter_code
_entity_poly.pdbx_strand_id
1 'polypeptide(L)'
;MSYTILVGTVGTGLFRSDDGGESFVWMTDGISCNDVVVRGFAVDPFDPRHVLMATAVFDSGTASLGTPFGLHQSFNGGKSWTPVEAFKGVECWRIVFDRNRPGRYYIGTRPAGLYRTDDSGTTFEKLQTPFPTTCRGIGLPRITSIVLHPKDPDFIFVSVEIGGFFRSLDGGRTWRETLSNLDMPVPNGAVFGAGGRTDGHHSVLSLGDPELLIASTPDGSYVSKDLGETWADFPVLQVFDRQYHHDLMIKTDDPNGLCYGVGEHTAGVQGALLRSRDRGRTWRAAEFPEACNSPIWCFAQHPSNPARILACTHYGMLFRSEDDGESWTKAPREFTEIRAVSWLPN
;
A
#
# COMPACT_ATOMS: atom_id res chain seq x y z
N MET A 1 -9.62 -12.00 21.38
CA MET A 1 -9.63 -13.15 20.44
C MET A 1 -8.30 -13.14 19.71
N SER A 2 -7.68 -14.30 19.53
CA SER A 2 -6.43 -14.44 18.78
C SER A 2 -6.69 -14.16 17.29
N TYR A 3 -5.75 -13.55 16.59
CA TYR A 3 -5.75 -13.28 15.17
C TYR A 3 -4.32 -13.39 14.64
N THR A 4 -4.19 -13.63 13.35
CA THR A 4 -2.90 -13.74 12.71
C THR A 4 -2.40 -12.38 12.19
N ILE A 5 -1.12 -12.06 12.41
CA ILE A 5 -0.45 -10.91 11.79
C ILE A 5 0.65 -11.41 10.86
N LEU A 6 0.75 -10.82 9.69
CA LEU A 6 1.85 -10.99 8.75
C LEU A 6 2.63 -9.68 8.66
N VAL A 7 3.95 -9.73 8.84
CA VAL A 7 4.86 -8.58 8.74
C VAL A 7 5.91 -8.87 7.70
N GLY A 8 5.89 -8.08 6.63
CA GLY A 8 6.83 -8.15 5.53
C GLY A 8 7.92 -7.09 5.65
N THR A 9 9.16 -7.51 5.57
CA THR A 9 10.34 -6.68 5.86
C THR A 9 11.28 -6.58 4.66
N VAL A 10 12.28 -5.71 4.81
CA VAL A 10 13.42 -5.61 3.92
C VAL A 10 14.54 -6.49 4.45
N GLY A 11 15.02 -7.41 3.62
CA GLY A 11 16.22 -8.23 3.90
C GLY A 11 16.06 -9.36 4.90
N THR A 12 14.97 -9.37 5.72
CA THR A 12 14.69 -10.47 6.66
C THR A 12 13.38 -11.21 6.34
N GLY A 13 12.73 -10.88 5.22
CA GLY A 13 11.58 -11.62 4.70
C GLY A 13 10.30 -11.43 5.50
N LEU A 14 9.66 -12.53 5.84
CA LEU A 14 8.32 -12.59 6.41
C LEU A 14 8.32 -13.08 7.86
N PHE A 15 7.56 -12.39 8.71
CA PHE A 15 7.24 -12.84 10.06
C PHE A 15 5.73 -13.05 10.22
N ARG A 16 5.38 -14.03 11.03
CA ARG A 16 4.00 -14.38 11.35
C ARG A 16 3.79 -14.44 12.86
N SER A 17 2.66 -13.90 13.31
CA SER A 17 2.14 -14.05 14.67
C SER A 17 0.77 -14.72 14.60
N ASP A 18 0.50 -15.66 15.50
CA ASP A 18 -0.82 -16.31 15.65
C ASP A 18 -1.52 -15.90 16.96
N ASP A 19 -0.90 -15.05 17.74
CA ASP A 19 -1.35 -14.61 19.07
C ASP A 19 -1.68 -13.10 19.14
N GLY A 20 -1.93 -12.48 17.98
CA GLY A 20 -2.27 -11.06 17.90
C GLY A 20 -1.08 -10.14 18.08
N GLY A 21 0.15 -10.63 17.85
CA GLY A 21 1.38 -9.84 17.86
C GLY A 21 2.14 -9.86 19.19
N GLU A 22 1.84 -10.80 20.09
CA GLU A 22 2.62 -11.01 21.31
C GLU A 22 3.93 -11.74 21.02
N SER A 23 3.91 -12.68 20.06
CA SER A 23 5.10 -13.35 19.56
C SER A 23 5.12 -13.46 18.06
N PHE A 24 6.31 -13.58 17.47
CA PHE A 24 6.50 -13.67 16.02
C PHE A 24 7.47 -14.79 15.65
N VAL A 25 7.08 -15.58 14.67
CA VAL A 25 7.90 -16.62 14.07
C VAL A 25 8.39 -16.13 12.71
N TRP A 26 9.65 -16.33 12.44
CA TRP A 26 10.24 -16.08 11.12
C TRP A 26 9.82 -17.19 10.16
N MET A 27 9.23 -16.81 9.03
CA MET A 27 8.68 -17.73 8.04
C MET A 27 9.71 -18.00 6.95
N THR A 28 10.07 -19.28 6.77
CA THR A 28 11.06 -19.70 5.78
C THR A 28 10.52 -20.74 4.81
N ASP A 29 9.35 -21.31 5.10
CA ASP A 29 8.76 -22.37 4.27
C ASP A 29 8.15 -21.81 2.97
N GLY A 30 8.75 -22.21 1.85
CA GLY A 30 8.36 -21.77 0.51
C GLY A 30 8.79 -20.33 0.15
N ILE A 31 9.61 -19.69 1.02
CA ILE A 31 10.11 -18.33 0.80
C ILE A 31 11.64 -18.34 0.96
N SER A 32 12.36 -17.77 -0.01
CA SER A 32 13.74 -17.38 0.22
C SER A 32 13.78 -16.07 0.97
N CYS A 33 14.31 -16.06 2.19
CA CYS A 33 14.23 -14.94 3.11
C CYS A 33 15.37 -13.94 2.99
N ASN A 34 16.44 -14.30 2.35
CA ASN A 34 17.60 -13.44 2.19
C ASN A 34 17.44 -12.63 0.90
N ASP A 35 17.66 -11.33 0.99
CA ASP A 35 17.64 -10.39 -0.14
C ASP A 35 16.25 -10.10 -0.77
N VAL A 36 15.16 -10.59 -0.18
CA VAL A 36 13.81 -10.33 -0.64
C VAL A 36 13.16 -9.22 0.19
N VAL A 37 12.51 -8.30 -0.48
CA VAL A 37 11.65 -7.28 0.13
C VAL A 37 10.20 -7.68 -0.07
N VAL A 38 9.48 -7.88 1.02
CA VAL A 38 8.02 -8.09 0.96
C VAL A 38 7.35 -6.73 0.81
N ARG A 39 6.73 -6.49 -0.35
CA ARG A 39 6.17 -5.18 -0.74
C ARG A 39 4.69 -5.01 -0.44
N GLY A 40 3.95 -6.10 -0.34
CA GLY A 40 2.51 -6.03 -0.10
C GLY A 40 1.91 -7.38 0.20
N PHE A 41 0.79 -7.35 0.89
CA PHE A 41 -0.12 -8.48 1.07
C PHE A 41 -1.49 -8.13 0.53
N ALA A 42 -2.21 -9.14 0.06
CA ALA A 42 -3.63 -9.04 -0.20
C ALA A 42 -4.31 -10.30 0.33
N VAL A 43 -5.38 -10.10 1.11
CA VAL A 43 -6.21 -11.17 1.64
C VAL A 43 -7.44 -11.29 0.75
N ASP A 44 -7.74 -12.50 0.30
CA ASP A 44 -8.92 -12.76 -0.50
C ASP A 44 -10.19 -12.46 0.33
N PRO A 45 -11.05 -11.55 -0.10
CA PRO A 45 -12.26 -11.19 0.64
C PRO A 45 -13.29 -12.32 0.73
N PHE A 46 -13.15 -13.38 -0.09
CA PHE A 46 -14.05 -14.53 -0.13
C PHE A 46 -13.48 -15.76 0.60
N ASP A 47 -12.17 -15.87 0.71
CA ASP A 47 -11.48 -16.90 1.52
C ASP A 47 -10.25 -16.31 2.22
N PRO A 48 -10.35 -15.92 3.50
CA PRO A 48 -9.23 -15.29 4.22
C PRO A 48 -8.03 -16.23 4.43
N ARG A 49 -8.13 -17.53 4.11
CA ARG A 49 -6.98 -18.43 4.07
C ARG A 49 -6.13 -18.24 2.81
N HIS A 50 -6.74 -17.71 1.73
CA HIS A 50 -6.03 -17.34 0.51
C HIS A 50 -5.41 -15.96 0.68
N VAL A 51 -4.09 -15.92 0.71
CA VAL A 51 -3.31 -14.70 0.86
C VAL A 51 -2.27 -14.62 -0.25
N LEU A 52 -2.17 -13.47 -0.86
CA LEU A 52 -1.12 -13.16 -1.83
C LEU A 52 -0.05 -12.28 -1.21
N MET A 53 1.20 -12.49 -1.60
CA MET A 53 2.35 -11.71 -1.16
C MET A 53 3.16 -11.26 -2.38
N ALA A 54 3.34 -9.95 -2.49
CA ALA A 54 4.18 -9.32 -3.49
C ALA A 54 5.61 -9.20 -2.96
N THR A 55 6.59 -9.63 -3.74
CA THR A 55 8.00 -9.52 -3.39
C THR A 55 8.83 -8.91 -4.52
N ALA A 56 9.90 -8.23 -4.14
CA ALA A 56 10.85 -7.59 -5.04
C ALA A 56 12.27 -7.76 -4.50
N VAL A 57 13.27 -7.39 -5.28
CA VAL A 57 14.66 -7.31 -4.83
C VAL A 57 14.92 -5.98 -4.11
N PHE A 58 15.92 -5.95 -3.24
CA PHE A 58 16.24 -4.75 -2.46
C PHE A 58 16.74 -3.59 -3.33
N ASP A 59 17.60 -3.87 -4.27
CA ASP A 59 18.09 -2.90 -5.25
C ASP A 59 18.43 -3.59 -6.55
N SER A 60 18.21 -2.92 -7.67
CA SER A 60 18.32 -3.46 -9.02
C SER A 60 19.72 -3.96 -9.42
N GLY A 61 20.71 -3.86 -8.54
CA GLY A 61 22.07 -4.31 -8.77
C GLY A 61 22.56 -5.49 -7.94
N THR A 62 21.83 -5.91 -6.91
CA THR A 62 22.33 -6.87 -5.90
C THR A 62 21.49 -8.12 -5.71
N ALA A 63 20.53 -8.41 -6.60
CA ALA A 63 19.84 -9.71 -6.53
C ALA A 63 20.88 -10.82 -6.66
N SER A 64 21.15 -11.52 -5.56
CA SER A 64 21.95 -12.74 -5.63
C SER A 64 21.27 -13.68 -6.61
N LEU A 65 22.04 -14.16 -7.59
CA LEU A 65 21.56 -15.08 -8.62
C LEU A 65 20.85 -16.27 -7.95
N GLY A 66 19.54 -16.36 -8.13
CA GLY A 66 18.73 -17.47 -7.67
C GLY A 66 17.74 -17.18 -6.52
N THR A 67 17.68 -15.96 -5.97
CA THR A 67 16.63 -15.61 -5.00
C THR A 67 15.28 -15.53 -5.69
N PRO A 68 14.30 -16.40 -5.39
CA PRO A 68 12.99 -16.32 -5.99
C PRO A 68 12.22 -15.12 -5.43
N PHE A 69 11.94 -14.14 -6.27
CA PHE A 69 11.03 -13.04 -5.98
C PHE A 69 9.90 -13.01 -7.01
N GLY A 70 8.83 -12.32 -6.70
CA GLY A 70 7.65 -12.22 -7.56
C GLY A 70 6.36 -12.25 -6.77
N LEU A 71 5.37 -12.94 -7.29
CA LEU A 71 4.11 -13.19 -6.60
C LEU A 71 4.16 -14.55 -5.91
N HIS A 72 3.76 -14.58 -4.64
CA HIS A 72 3.59 -15.81 -3.87
C HIS A 72 2.15 -15.91 -3.37
N GLN A 73 1.65 -17.14 -3.22
CA GLN A 73 0.33 -17.42 -2.71
C GLN A 73 0.36 -18.42 -1.56
N SER A 74 -0.55 -18.26 -0.64
CA SER A 74 -0.81 -19.15 0.47
C SER A 74 -2.29 -19.48 0.50
N PHE A 75 -2.65 -20.74 0.75
CA PHE A 75 -4.04 -21.21 0.94
C PHE A 75 -4.32 -21.66 2.37
N ASN A 76 -3.42 -21.36 3.29
CA ASN A 76 -3.51 -21.71 4.70
C ASN A 76 -3.25 -20.54 5.65
N GLY A 77 -3.61 -19.33 5.20
CA GLY A 77 -3.50 -18.11 5.98
C GLY A 77 -2.04 -17.67 6.20
N GLY A 78 -1.14 -17.92 5.25
CA GLY A 78 0.25 -17.51 5.32
C GLY A 78 1.17 -18.43 6.14
N LYS A 79 0.75 -19.68 6.43
CA LYS A 79 1.60 -20.66 7.10
C LYS A 79 2.66 -21.27 6.18
N SER A 80 2.32 -21.45 4.90
CA SER A 80 3.26 -21.85 3.85
C SER A 80 2.93 -21.11 2.55
N TRP A 81 3.91 -21.01 1.66
CA TRP A 81 3.83 -20.20 0.45
C TRP A 81 4.31 -20.98 -0.76
N THR A 82 3.69 -20.72 -1.89
CA THR A 82 4.12 -21.23 -3.19
C THR A 82 4.29 -20.07 -4.16
N PRO A 83 5.36 -20.04 -4.98
CA PRO A 83 5.50 -19.03 -6.01
C PRO A 83 4.44 -19.20 -7.11
N VAL A 84 3.96 -18.09 -7.64
CA VAL A 84 3.14 -18.05 -8.85
C VAL A 84 4.09 -17.98 -10.04
N GLU A 85 4.22 -19.06 -10.80
CA GLU A 85 5.25 -19.21 -11.86
C GLU A 85 5.22 -18.08 -12.91
N ALA A 86 4.04 -17.55 -13.23
CA ALA A 86 3.90 -16.44 -14.19
C ALA A 86 4.61 -15.15 -13.75
N PHE A 87 4.90 -15.00 -12.46
CA PHE A 87 5.56 -13.81 -11.89
C PHE A 87 6.95 -14.11 -11.32
N LYS A 88 7.49 -15.27 -11.56
CA LYS A 88 8.85 -15.61 -11.12
C LYS A 88 9.87 -14.68 -11.76
N GLY A 89 10.62 -13.94 -10.92
CA GLY A 89 11.59 -12.94 -11.38
C GLY A 89 10.97 -11.61 -11.83
N VAL A 90 9.67 -11.38 -11.57
CA VAL A 90 8.98 -10.10 -11.80
C VAL A 90 8.80 -9.39 -10.47
N GLU A 91 9.32 -8.18 -10.33
CA GLU A 91 9.10 -7.39 -9.11
C GLU A 91 7.62 -7.03 -8.96
N CYS A 92 6.93 -7.68 -8.02
CA CYS A 92 5.55 -7.38 -7.66
C CYS A 92 5.53 -6.36 -6.52
N TRP A 93 4.64 -5.36 -6.63
CA TRP A 93 4.60 -4.24 -5.69
C TRP A 93 3.26 -4.07 -5.01
N ARG A 94 2.16 -4.19 -5.75
CA ARG A 94 0.80 -4.06 -5.22
C ARG A 94 -0.09 -5.18 -5.72
N ILE A 95 -0.99 -5.61 -4.86
CA ILE A 95 -2.00 -6.61 -5.17
C ILE A 95 -3.32 -6.11 -4.61
N VAL A 96 -4.38 -6.19 -5.40
CA VAL A 96 -5.73 -5.81 -4.95
C VAL A 96 -6.74 -6.82 -5.48
N PHE A 97 -7.49 -7.46 -4.59
CA PHE A 97 -8.64 -8.28 -4.96
C PHE A 97 -9.85 -7.41 -5.34
N ASP A 98 -10.58 -7.82 -6.35
CA ASP A 98 -11.90 -7.28 -6.66
C ASP A 98 -12.92 -7.86 -5.67
N ARG A 99 -13.45 -7.01 -4.79
CA ARG A 99 -14.41 -7.42 -3.76
C ARG A 99 -15.77 -7.85 -4.29
N ASN A 100 -16.06 -7.60 -5.57
CA ASN A 100 -17.32 -7.93 -6.21
C ASN A 100 -17.23 -9.14 -7.14
N ARG A 101 -16.00 -9.58 -7.47
CA ARG A 101 -15.77 -10.65 -8.45
C ARG A 101 -14.80 -11.68 -7.88
N PRO A 102 -15.33 -12.80 -7.32
CA PRO A 102 -14.50 -13.91 -6.87
C PRO A 102 -13.52 -14.36 -7.95
N GLY A 103 -12.28 -14.59 -7.57
CA GLY A 103 -11.22 -15.00 -8.49
C GLY A 103 -10.55 -13.87 -9.28
N ARG A 104 -11.08 -12.64 -9.22
CA ARG A 104 -10.44 -11.48 -9.86
C ARG A 104 -9.52 -10.76 -8.89
N TYR A 105 -8.30 -10.51 -9.35
CA TYR A 105 -7.38 -9.59 -8.70
C TYR A 105 -6.40 -8.96 -9.67
N TYR A 106 -5.77 -7.88 -9.23
CA TYR A 106 -4.82 -7.10 -10.01
C TYR A 106 -3.45 -7.11 -9.35
N ILE A 107 -2.38 -7.10 -10.16
CA ILE A 107 -0.99 -7.04 -9.72
C ILE A 107 -0.31 -5.87 -10.40
N GLY A 108 0.26 -4.98 -9.60
CA GLY A 108 1.12 -3.90 -10.02
C GLY A 108 2.59 -4.27 -9.88
N THR A 109 3.40 -3.98 -10.89
CA THR A 109 4.80 -4.41 -10.96
C THR A 109 5.80 -3.25 -11.06
N ARG A 110 7.08 -3.58 -11.00
CA ARG A 110 8.23 -2.79 -11.45
C ARG A 110 9.03 -3.60 -12.48
N PRO A 111 9.28 -3.08 -13.71
CA PRO A 111 8.75 -1.83 -14.27
C PRO A 111 7.22 -1.75 -14.18
N ALA A 112 6.68 -0.50 -14.20
CA ALA A 112 5.25 -0.28 -14.05
C ALA A 112 4.45 -1.05 -15.12
N GLY A 113 3.70 -2.01 -14.69
CA GLY A 113 2.80 -2.84 -15.48
C GLY A 113 1.65 -3.31 -14.62
N LEU A 114 0.46 -3.36 -15.20
CA LEU A 114 -0.75 -3.82 -14.52
C LEU A 114 -1.21 -5.13 -15.14
N TYR A 115 -1.34 -6.14 -14.30
CA TYR A 115 -1.82 -7.46 -14.66
C TYR A 115 -3.14 -7.76 -13.98
N ARG A 116 -4.00 -8.50 -14.65
CA ARG A 116 -5.29 -8.97 -14.12
C ARG A 116 -5.41 -10.49 -14.28
N THR A 117 -6.01 -11.13 -13.32
CA THR A 117 -6.59 -12.47 -13.45
C THR A 117 -8.09 -12.41 -13.17
N ASP A 118 -8.84 -13.30 -13.81
CA ASP A 118 -10.28 -13.50 -13.61
C ASP A 118 -10.60 -14.94 -13.12
N ASP A 119 -9.57 -15.77 -12.90
CA ASP A 119 -9.67 -17.20 -12.64
C ASP A 119 -8.79 -17.68 -11.47
N SER A 120 -8.68 -16.82 -10.44
CA SER A 120 -7.90 -17.07 -9.22
C SER A 120 -6.41 -17.33 -9.48
N GLY A 121 -5.84 -16.71 -10.52
CA GLY A 121 -4.42 -16.80 -10.82
C GLY A 121 -4.02 -17.99 -11.70
N THR A 122 -4.96 -18.64 -12.36
CA THR A 122 -4.65 -19.67 -13.37
C THR A 122 -4.08 -19.04 -14.63
N THR A 123 -4.66 -17.92 -15.07
CA THR A 123 -4.16 -17.13 -16.20
C THR A 123 -4.07 -15.65 -15.84
N PHE A 124 -3.18 -14.93 -16.56
CA PHE A 124 -2.96 -13.50 -16.34
C PHE A 124 -2.94 -12.76 -17.68
N GLU A 125 -3.67 -11.66 -17.71
CA GLU A 125 -3.65 -10.68 -18.79
C GLU A 125 -2.82 -9.47 -18.37
N LYS A 126 -1.85 -9.06 -19.18
CA LYS A 126 -1.18 -7.76 -19.02
C LYS A 126 -2.03 -6.71 -19.72
N LEU A 127 -2.57 -5.76 -18.95
CA LEU A 127 -3.36 -4.67 -19.49
C LEU A 127 -2.46 -3.71 -20.29
N GLN A 128 -3.00 -3.18 -21.39
CA GLN A 128 -2.32 -2.15 -22.16
C GLN A 128 -2.43 -0.81 -21.45
N THR A 129 -1.32 -0.28 -20.99
CA THR A 129 -1.28 0.93 -20.16
C THR A 129 -0.32 1.96 -20.74
N PRO A 130 -0.60 3.27 -20.58
CA PRO A 130 0.30 4.35 -21.01
C PRO A 130 1.36 4.68 -19.97
N PHE A 131 1.63 3.79 -19.03
CA PHE A 131 2.58 4.06 -17.94
C PHE A 131 3.99 4.31 -18.49
N PRO A 132 4.76 5.22 -17.91
CA PRO A 132 6.13 5.45 -18.33
C PRO A 132 6.98 4.20 -18.10
N THR A 133 7.86 3.90 -19.03
CA THR A 133 8.77 2.74 -18.94
C THR A 133 10.08 3.08 -18.22
N THR A 134 10.40 4.37 -18.12
CA THR A 134 11.58 4.88 -17.44
C THR A 134 11.25 6.19 -16.72
N CYS A 135 11.95 6.49 -15.64
CA CYS A 135 11.85 7.76 -14.96
C CYS A 135 13.22 8.21 -14.44
N ARG A 136 13.36 9.52 -14.24
CA ARG A 136 14.59 10.10 -13.69
C ARG A 136 14.66 9.84 -12.20
N GLY A 137 15.83 9.43 -11.71
CA GLY A 137 16.10 9.21 -10.29
C GLY A 137 16.04 7.75 -9.86
N ILE A 138 14.93 7.03 -10.11
CA ILE A 138 14.80 5.63 -9.72
C ILE A 138 14.91 4.62 -10.87
N GLY A 139 15.10 5.11 -12.11
CA GLY A 139 15.28 4.31 -13.33
C GLY A 139 13.99 3.68 -13.84
N LEU A 140 13.40 2.75 -13.12
CA LEU A 140 12.18 2.05 -13.50
C LEU A 140 11.02 2.47 -12.58
N PRO A 141 9.95 3.08 -13.10
CA PRO A 141 8.75 3.40 -12.33
C PRO A 141 8.06 2.11 -11.86
N ARG A 142 7.28 2.23 -10.79
CA ARG A 142 6.56 1.12 -10.16
C ARG A 142 5.15 1.52 -9.76
N ILE A 143 4.24 0.56 -9.74
CA ILE A 143 2.88 0.81 -9.25
C ILE A 143 2.92 0.83 -7.73
N THR A 144 2.51 1.95 -7.15
CA THR A 144 2.46 2.17 -5.71
C THR A 144 1.09 1.99 -5.12
N SER A 145 0.03 2.16 -5.92
CA SER A 145 -1.35 1.95 -5.49
C SER A 145 -2.25 1.52 -6.65
N ILE A 146 -3.25 0.69 -6.34
CA ILE A 146 -4.34 0.31 -7.25
C ILE A 146 -5.63 0.49 -6.47
N VAL A 147 -6.55 1.30 -6.98
CA VAL A 147 -7.88 1.51 -6.40
C VAL A 147 -8.92 0.97 -7.36
N LEU A 148 -9.78 0.09 -6.85
CA LEU A 148 -10.95 -0.42 -7.54
C LEU A 148 -12.19 0.20 -6.89
N HIS A 149 -13.20 0.52 -7.71
CA HIS A 149 -14.44 1.04 -7.18
C HIS A 149 -15.39 -0.12 -6.84
N PRO A 150 -15.91 -0.21 -5.61
CA PRO A 150 -16.69 -1.38 -5.18
C PRO A 150 -18.09 -1.47 -5.79
N LYS A 151 -18.59 -0.41 -6.46
CA LYS A 151 -19.89 -0.39 -7.14
C LYS A 151 -19.77 -0.23 -8.65
N ASP A 152 -18.61 0.24 -9.14
CA ASP A 152 -18.33 0.40 -10.56
C ASP A 152 -17.15 -0.51 -10.94
N PRO A 153 -17.43 -1.69 -11.52
CA PRO A 153 -16.40 -2.67 -11.83
C PRO A 153 -15.48 -2.26 -12.98
N ASP A 154 -15.81 -1.21 -13.69
CA ASP A 154 -15.01 -0.69 -14.80
C ASP A 154 -14.06 0.43 -14.37
N PHE A 155 -14.24 0.98 -13.14
CA PHE A 155 -13.34 1.99 -12.61
C PHE A 155 -12.07 1.37 -12.04
N ILE A 156 -10.91 1.83 -12.53
CA ILE A 156 -9.59 1.50 -11.99
C ILE A 156 -8.78 2.79 -11.90
N PHE A 157 -8.16 3.03 -10.73
CA PHE A 157 -7.22 4.13 -10.57
C PHE A 157 -5.87 3.60 -10.11
N VAL A 158 -4.78 4.12 -10.67
CA VAL A 158 -3.42 3.64 -10.43
C VAL A 158 -2.49 4.80 -10.15
N SER A 159 -1.72 4.67 -9.07
CA SER A 159 -0.60 5.56 -8.76
C SER A 159 0.70 4.90 -9.21
N VAL A 160 1.55 5.68 -9.87
CA VAL A 160 2.86 5.24 -10.35
C VAL A 160 3.93 6.17 -9.76
N GLU A 161 4.91 5.60 -9.05
CA GLU A 161 6.01 6.36 -8.47
C GLU A 161 6.85 7.02 -9.56
N ILE A 162 7.01 8.35 -9.44
CA ILE A 162 7.65 9.20 -10.47
C ILE A 162 7.09 8.93 -11.88
N GLY A 163 5.81 8.59 -11.93
CA GLY A 163 5.13 8.18 -13.17
C GLY A 163 3.78 8.84 -13.38
N GLY A 164 3.17 9.41 -12.32
CA GLY A 164 1.87 10.05 -12.35
C GLY A 164 0.72 9.18 -11.86
N PHE A 165 -0.49 9.66 -12.12
CA PHE A 165 -1.73 8.99 -11.75
C PHE A 165 -2.58 8.73 -12.99
N PHE A 166 -3.17 7.55 -13.06
CA PHE A 166 -3.92 7.09 -14.22
C PHE A 166 -5.28 6.53 -13.82
N ARG A 167 -6.25 6.81 -14.65
CA ARG A 167 -7.63 6.36 -14.48
C ARG A 167 -8.13 5.62 -15.71
N SER A 168 -8.85 4.54 -15.51
CA SER A 168 -9.69 3.86 -16.50
C SER A 168 -11.14 3.86 -16.03
N LEU A 169 -12.08 4.03 -16.97
CA LEU A 169 -13.53 3.95 -16.76
C LEU A 169 -14.17 2.81 -17.57
N ASP A 170 -13.37 1.92 -18.10
CA ASP A 170 -13.79 0.85 -19.01
C ASP A 170 -13.09 -0.50 -18.73
N GLY A 171 -12.72 -0.72 -17.46
CA GLY A 171 -12.09 -1.96 -17.02
C GLY A 171 -10.65 -2.14 -17.49
N GLY A 172 -9.95 -1.04 -17.74
CA GLY A 172 -8.55 -1.05 -18.13
C GLY A 172 -8.30 -1.12 -19.65
N ARG A 173 -9.33 -0.93 -20.47
CA ARG A 173 -9.19 -0.89 -21.95
C ARG A 173 -8.58 0.41 -22.44
N THR A 174 -9.01 1.54 -21.83
CA THR A 174 -8.44 2.86 -22.11
C THR A 174 -8.04 3.56 -20.79
N TRP A 175 -7.08 4.45 -20.90
CA TRP A 175 -6.51 5.13 -19.74
C TRP A 175 -6.35 6.61 -20.00
N ARG A 176 -6.56 7.41 -18.95
CA ARG A 176 -6.27 8.83 -18.93
C ARG A 176 -5.33 9.15 -17.76
N GLU A 177 -4.26 9.89 -18.04
CA GLU A 177 -3.42 10.50 -17.00
C GLU A 177 -4.21 11.62 -16.31
N THR A 178 -4.17 11.66 -14.98
CA THR A 178 -4.87 12.63 -14.15
C THR A 178 -3.85 13.35 -13.25
N LEU A 179 -4.25 14.41 -12.55
CA LEU A 179 -3.35 15.26 -11.76
C LEU A 179 -2.26 15.99 -12.57
N SER A 180 -2.18 15.82 -13.89
CA SER A 180 -1.26 16.55 -14.75
C SER A 180 -1.60 18.04 -14.92
N ASN A 181 -2.81 18.43 -14.52
CA ASN A 181 -3.34 19.79 -14.69
C ASN A 181 -3.20 20.67 -13.46
N LEU A 182 -2.63 20.15 -12.37
CA LEU A 182 -2.25 21.00 -11.25
C LEU A 182 -0.90 21.62 -11.58
N ASP A 183 -0.86 22.93 -11.74
CA ASP A 183 0.36 23.74 -11.66
C ASP A 183 0.89 23.61 -10.22
N MET A 184 1.50 22.46 -9.96
CA MET A 184 2.06 22.17 -8.65
C MET A 184 3.28 23.06 -8.48
N PRO A 185 3.32 23.96 -7.50
CA PRO A 185 4.55 24.63 -7.16
C PRO A 185 5.52 23.53 -6.71
N VAL A 186 6.57 23.33 -7.50
CA VAL A 186 7.68 22.45 -7.12
C VAL A 186 8.38 23.12 -5.95
N PRO A 187 8.27 22.62 -4.71
CA PRO A 187 8.98 23.21 -3.60
C PRO A 187 10.48 23.15 -3.88
N ASN A 188 11.15 24.30 -3.83
CA ASN A 188 12.61 24.45 -3.92
C ASN A 188 13.28 24.03 -5.24
N GLY A 189 12.58 24.06 -6.38
CA GLY A 189 13.19 23.78 -7.69
C GLY A 189 13.64 22.32 -7.90
N ALA A 190 13.21 21.41 -7.03
CA ALA A 190 13.45 19.98 -7.20
C ALA A 190 12.50 19.44 -8.27
N VAL A 191 12.97 19.32 -9.50
CA VAL A 191 12.25 18.63 -10.58
C VAL A 191 12.38 17.12 -10.33
N PHE A 192 11.43 16.55 -9.60
CA PHE A 192 11.28 15.09 -9.56
C PHE A 192 10.55 14.63 -10.82
N GLY A 193 11.24 13.85 -11.65
CA GLY A 193 10.72 13.26 -12.88
C GLY A 193 11.10 14.01 -14.15
N ALA A 194 11.58 13.28 -15.16
CA ALA A 194 11.69 13.77 -16.52
C ALA A 194 10.29 13.96 -17.10
N GLY A 195 9.92 15.20 -17.39
CA GLY A 195 8.63 15.56 -17.94
C GLY A 195 7.59 16.11 -16.95
N GLY A 196 7.99 16.45 -15.70
CA GLY A 196 7.08 17.07 -14.72
C GLY A 196 5.98 16.13 -14.19
N ARG A 197 6.18 14.83 -14.26
CA ARG A 197 5.21 13.86 -13.74
C ARG A 197 5.25 13.77 -12.24
N THR A 198 4.07 13.70 -11.64
CA THR A 198 3.87 13.64 -10.19
C THR A 198 4.33 12.31 -9.62
N ASP A 199 4.96 12.34 -8.45
CA ASP A 199 5.35 11.13 -7.72
C ASP A 199 4.16 10.59 -6.92
N GLY A 200 3.50 9.57 -7.45
CA GLY A 200 2.33 8.95 -6.82
C GLY A 200 2.72 7.96 -5.74
N HIS A 201 2.43 8.27 -4.47
CA HIS A 201 2.71 7.38 -3.34
C HIS A 201 1.56 6.42 -3.03
N HIS A 202 0.39 6.95 -2.74
CA HIS A 202 -0.78 6.13 -2.41
C HIS A 202 -2.07 6.80 -2.88
N SER A 203 -3.12 5.99 -3.03
CA SER A 203 -4.47 6.50 -3.34
C SER A 203 -5.52 5.62 -2.71
N VAL A 204 -6.62 6.25 -2.28
CA VAL A 204 -7.77 5.58 -1.68
C VAL A 204 -9.07 6.21 -2.15
N LEU A 205 -10.16 5.43 -2.10
CA LEU A 205 -11.50 5.87 -2.45
C LEU A 205 -12.44 5.77 -1.25
N SER A 206 -12.96 6.91 -0.79
CA SER A 206 -14.01 6.99 0.23
C SER A 206 -15.39 7.07 -0.44
N LEU A 207 -16.26 6.14 -0.09
CA LEU A 207 -17.62 6.00 -0.66
C LEU A 207 -18.70 6.88 0.00
N GLY A 208 -18.32 7.92 0.73
CA GLY A 208 -19.29 8.89 1.25
C GLY A 208 -19.97 9.69 0.13
N ASP A 209 -20.83 10.61 0.49
CA ASP A 209 -21.50 11.55 -0.45
C ASP A 209 -20.91 12.97 -0.28
N PRO A 210 -20.27 13.53 -1.31
CA PRO A 210 -19.80 12.88 -2.55
C PRO A 210 -18.71 11.85 -2.29
N GLU A 211 -18.44 10.94 -3.23
CA GLU A 211 -17.28 10.07 -3.17
C GLU A 211 -16.00 10.90 -3.25
N LEU A 212 -14.98 10.49 -2.48
CA LEU A 212 -13.68 11.17 -2.50
C LEU A 212 -12.59 10.20 -2.93
N LEU A 213 -11.97 10.47 -4.07
CA LEU A 213 -10.71 9.86 -4.44
C LEU A 213 -9.59 10.74 -3.90
N ILE A 214 -8.77 10.19 -3.01
CA ILE A 214 -7.67 10.92 -2.36
C ILE A 214 -6.36 10.32 -2.83
N ALA A 215 -5.43 11.17 -3.25
CA ALA A 215 -4.11 10.77 -3.72
C ALA A 215 -3.03 11.50 -2.92
N SER A 216 -1.95 10.79 -2.56
CA SER A 216 -0.79 11.35 -1.86
C SER A 216 0.45 11.36 -2.75
N THR A 217 1.27 12.38 -2.54
CA THR A 217 2.61 12.56 -3.07
C THR A 217 3.57 12.83 -1.91
N PRO A 218 4.89 12.83 -2.09
CA PRO A 218 5.81 13.18 -1.00
C PRO A 218 5.51 14.50 -0.30
N ASP A 219 5.09 15.49 -1.08
CA ASP A 219 4.98 16.88 -0.64
C ASP A 219 3.54 17.34 -0.36
N GLY A 220 2.53 16.48 -0.56
CA GLY A 220 1.15 16.89 -0.32
C GLY A 220 0.12 15.83 -0.69
N SER A 221 -1.13 16.20 -0.55
CA SER A 221 -2.27 15.35 -0.85
C SER A 221 -3.34 16.10 -1.61
N TYR A 222 -4.07 15.38 -2.43
CA TYR A 222 -5.08 15.92 -3.33
C TYR A 222 -6.35 15.13 -3.24
N VAL A 223 -7.49 15.77 -3.48
CA VAL A 223 -8.81 15.15 -3.46
C VAL A 223 -9.58 15.48 -4.73
N SER A 224 -10.20 14.45 -5.26
CA SER A 224 -11.18 14.55 -6.34
C SER A 224 -12.56 14.14 -5.84
N LYS A 225 -13.60 14.84 -6.30
CA LYS A 225 -15.02 14.54 -6.03
C LYS A 225 -15.76 14.01 -7.26
N ASP A 226 -15.03 13.78 -8.32
CA ASP A 226 -15.51 13.35 -9.64
C ASP A 226 -14.64 12.22 -10.22
N LEU A 227 -14.18 11.34 -9.31
CA LEU A 227 -13.38 10.15 -9.65
C LEU A 227 -12.13 10.45 -10.48
N GLY A 228 -11.44 11.55 -10.14
CA GLY A 228 -10.16 11.90 -10.73
C GLY A 228 -10.26 12.76 -12.00
N GLU A 229 -11.41 13.38 -12.30
CA GLU A 229 -11.55 14.34 -13.39
C GLU A 229 -10.92 15.69 -13.03
N THR A 230 -11.29 16.20 -11.85
CA THR A 230 -10.71 17.43 -11.29
C THR A 230 -10.17 17.18 -9.89
N TRP A 231 -9.19 17.99 -9.50
CA TRP A 231 -8.50 17.83 -8.23
C TRP A 231 -8.37 19.15 -7.50
N ALA A 232 -8.36 19.07 -6.18
CA ALA A 232 -8.08 20.18 -5.27
C ALA A 232 -7.10 19.71 -4.18
N ASP A 233 -6.45 20.64 -3.52
CA ASP A 233 -5.63 20.36 -2.35
C ASP A 233 -6.46 19.64 -1.27
N PHE A 234 -5.85 18.66 -0.64
CA PHE A 234 -6.42 17.95 0.50
C PHE A 234 -5.59 18.30 1.74
N PRO A 235 -6.05 19.28 2.53
CA PRO A 235 -5.28 19.77 3.67
C PRO A 235 -5.18 18.71 4.76
N VAL A 236 -3.98 18.40 5.18
CA VAL A 236 -3.65 17.46 6.26
C VAL A 236 -2.98 18.25 7.38
N LEU A 237 -3.26 17.88 8.65
CA LEU A 237 -2.63 18.53 9.80
C LEU A 237 -1.10 18.51 9.67
N GLN A 238 -0.50 19.70 9.74
CA GLN A 238 0.95 19.83 9.73
C GLN A 238 1.51 19.59 11.14
N VAL A 239 2.30 18.55 11.31
CA VAL A 239 2.92 18.18 12.59
C VAL A 239 4.45 18.29 12.54
N PHE A 240 5.03 18.48 11.35
CA PHE A 240 6.46 18.67 11.12
C PHE A 240 6.64 19.92 10.24
N ASP A 241 7.76 20.64 10.38
CA ASP A 241 8.09 21.81 9.55
C ASP A 241 8.07 21.46 8.06
N ARG A 242 8.65 20.32 7.72
CA ARG A 242 8.49 19.66 6.42
C ARG A 242 7.80 18.32 6.68
N GLN A 243 6.73 18.04 5.94
CA GLN A 243 5.95 16.81 6.14
C GLN A 243 5.98 15.95 4.88
N TYR A 244 6.45 14.74 5.08
CA TYR A 244 6.44 13.68 4.08
C TYR A 244 5.15 12.86 4.20
N HIS A 245 4.39 12.79 3.12
CA HIS A 245 3.13 12.08 3.03
C HIS A 245 3.35 10.69 2.43
N HIS A 246 2.98 9.64 3.13
CA HIS A 246 3.24 8.29 2.66
C HIS A 246 1.97 7.48 2.43
N ASP A 247 1.43 6.84 3.45
CA ASP A 247 0.31 5.91 3.32
C ASP A 247 -0.97 6.50 3.88
N LEU A 248 -2.10 6.10 3.29
CA LEU A 248 -3.43 6.58 3.64
C LEU A 248 -4.39 5.40 3.64
N MET A 249 -5.22 5.30 4.68
CA MET A 249 -6.22 4.25 4.81
C MET A 249 -7.59 4.87 5.07
N ILE A 250 -8.62 4.36 4.40
CA ILE A 250 -10.03 4.60 4.72
C ILE A 250 -10.53 3.42 5.54
N LYS A 251 -11.27 3.69 6.58
CA LYS A 251 -11.88 2.65 7.40
C LYS A 251 -12.84 1.79 6.57
N THR A 252 -12.78 0.48 6.78
CA THR A 252 -13.56 -0.48 5.98
C THR A 252 -15.06 -0.42 6.26
N ASP A 253 -15.47 0.12 7.41
CA ASP A 253 -16.86 0.23 7.89
C ASP A 253 -17.39 1.67 7.94
N ASP A 254 -16.51 2.67 7.84
CA ASP A 254 -16.87 4.09 7.92
C ASP A 254 -16.11 4.92 6.87
N PRO A 255 -16.79 5.39 5.82
CA PRO A 255 -16.15 6.22 4.79
C PRO A 255 -15.70 7.60 5.31
N ASN A 256 -16.09 7.99 6.53
CA ASN A 256 -15.64 9.23 7.15
C ASN A 256 -14.33 9.05 7.91
N GLY A 257 -13.99 7.82 8.27
CA GLY A 257 -12.79 7.48 9.02
C GLY A 257 -11.56 7.37 8.13
N LEU A 258 -10.54 8.18 8.41
CA LEU A 258 -9.26 8.18 7.72
C LEU A 258 -8.12 8.00 8.71
N CYS A 259 -7.10 7.22 8.32
CA CYS A 259 -5.80 7.19 8.97
C CYS A 259 -4.74 7.59 7.95
N TYR A 260 -3.83 8.47 8.33
CA TYR A 260 -2.79 8.99 7.45
C TYR A 260 -1.42 8.90 8.11
N GLY A 261 -0.50 8.22 7.45
CA GLY A 261 0.89 8.07 7.87
C GLY A 261 1.77 9.18 7.31
N VAL A 262 2.42 9.92 8.19
CA VAL A 262 3.32 11.00 7.83
C VAL A 262 4.66 10.88 8.57
N GLY A 263 5.66 11.58 8.08
CA GLY A 263 6.96 11.72 8.71
C GLY A 263 7.59 13.06 8.39
N GLU A 264 8.75 13.35 8.94
CA GLU A 264 9.50 14.57 8.61
C GLU A 264 10.13 14.53 7.20
N HIS A 265 10.57 13.33 6.75
CA HIS A 265 11.04 13.01 5.39
C HIS A 265 11.17 11.48 5.21
N THR A 266 11.49 10.99 3.99
CA THR A 266 11.49 9.56 3.65
C THR A 266 12.37 8.69 4.55
N ALA A 267 13.52 9.19 4.96
CA ALA A 267 14.48 8.49 5.83
C ALA A 267 14.57 9.15 7.21
N GLY A 268 13.51 9.88 7.61
CA GLY A 268 13.43 10.59 8.87
C GLY A 268 13.36 9.65 10.08
N VAL A 269 13.62 10.22 11.24
CA VAL A 269 13.57 9.53 12.53
C VAL A 269 12.33 9.87 13.34
N GLN A 270 11.39 10.60 12.72
CA GLN A 270 10.11 10.99 13.32
C GLN A 270 8.96 10.62 12.40
N GLY A 271 7.86 10.22 13.01
CA GLY A 271 6.62 9.89 12.32
C GLY A 271 5.40 10.18 13.19
N ALA A 272 4.27 10.33 12.54
CA ALA A 272 2.98 10.46 13.20
C ALA A 272 1.89 9.75 12.39
N LEU A 273 0.88 9.26 13.09
CA LEU A 273 -0.38 8.83 12.53
C LEU A 273 -1.41 9.92 12.77
N LEU A 274 -2.02 10.41 11.71
CA LEU A 274 -3.10 11.39 11.78
C LEU A 274 -4.43 10.68 11.53
N ARG A 275 -5.42 11.01 12.33
CA ARG A 275 -6.78 10.45 12.24
C ARG A 275 -7.79 11.54 11.96
N SER A 276 -8.73 11.23 11.09
CA SER A 276 -9.93 12.03 10.84
C SER A 276 -11.17 11.16 10.97
N ARG A 277 -12.25 11.73 11.46
CA ARG A 277 -13.60 11.10 11.52
C ARG A 277 -14.62 11.84 10.69
N ASP A 278 -14.17 12.80 9.89
CA ASP A 278 -15.02 13.71 9.12
C ASP A 278 -14.49 13.93 7.70
N ARG A 279 -13.86 12.89 7.14
CA ARG A 279 -13.34 12.87 5.77
C ARG A 279 -12.21 13.88 5.52
N GLY A 280 -11.34 14.06 6.52
CA GLY A 280 -10.20 14.95 6.43
C GLY A 280 -10.48 16.42 6.66
N ARG A 281 -11.68 16.79 7.15
CA ARG A 281 -11.97 18.20 7.52
C ARG A 281 -11.26 18.59 8.80
N THR A 282 -11.18 17.66 9.75
CA THR A 282 -10.38 17.82 10.97
C THR A 282 -9.48 16.62 11.18
N TRP A 283 -8.33 16.85 11.81
CA TRP A 283 -7.33 15.83 12.07
C TRP A 283 -6.86 15.87 13.51
N ARG A 284 -6.50 14.71 14.06
CA ARG A 284 -5.82 14.55 15.34
C ARG A 284 -4.64 13.62 15.17
N ALA A 285 -3.52 13.94 15.80
CA ALA A 285 -2.41 12.99 15.91
C ALA A 285 -2.78 11.88 16.90
N ALA A 286 -2.48 10.63 16.55
CA ALA A 286 -2.63 9.50 17.46
C ALA A 286 -1.55 9.57 18.54
N GLU A 287 -1.91 9.18 19.77
CA GLU A 287 -0.98 9.06 20.89
C GLU A 287 -0.49 7.60 20.95
N PHE A 288 0.79 7.40 20.65
CA PHE A 288 1.44 6.11 20.78
C PHE A 288 2.09 5.98 22.17
N PRO A 289 2.29 4.74 22.69
CA PRO A 289 2.94 4.53 24.00
C PRO A 289 4.40 5.00 24.03
N GLU A 290 5.01 5.18 22.87
CA GLU A 290 6.34 5.78 22.70
C GLU A 290 6.42 6.52 21.36
N ALA A 291 7.39 7.40 21.19
CA ALA A 291 7.59 8.16 19.97
C ALA A 291 7.95 7.24 18.78
N CYS A 292 7.38 7.52 17.60
CA CYS A 292 7.74 6.81 16.39
C CYS A 292 9.22 7.05 16.04
N ASN A 293 9.94 5.98 15.71
CA ASN A 293 11.35 6.03 15.33
C ASN A 293 11.58 6.42 13.84
N SER A 294 10.49 6.59 13.08
CA SER A 294 10.50 6.92 11.66
C SER A 294 9.08 7.16 11.15
N PRO A 295 8.88 7.60 9.90
CA PRO A 295 7.56 7.78 9.31
C PRO A 295 6.65 6.55 9.49
N ILE A 296 5.35 6.77 9.69
CA ILE A 296 4.35 5.70 9.59
C ILE A 296 4.27 5.29 8.12
N TRP A 297 4.53 4.02 7.86
CA TRP A 297 4.80 3.51 6.51
C TRP A 297 3.66 2.67 5.92
N CYS A 298 2.97 1.90 6.72
CA CYS A 298 1.86 1.08 6.26
C CYS A 298 0.84 0.81 7.36
N PHE A 299 -0.39 0.50 6.90
CA PHE A 299 -1.53 0.16 7.73
C PHE A 299 -2.08 -1.21 7.37
N ALA A 300 -2.80 -1.84 8.30
CA ALA A 300 -3.68 -2.96 8.01
C ALA A 300 -4.98 -2.87 8.78
N GLN A 301 -6.08 -3.14 8.08
CA GLN A 301 -7.42 -3.30 8.62
C GLN A 301 -8.11 -4.45 7.88
N HIS A 302 -9.07 -5.11 8.53
CA HIS A 302 -9.84 -6.18 7.92
C HIS A 302 -11.34 -6.00 8.27
N PRO A 303 -12.27 -6.23 7.33
CA PRO A 303 -13.70 -5.99 7.55
C PRO A 303 -14.33 -6.81 8.68
N SER A 304 -13.75 -7.96 9.04
CA SER A 304 -14.27 -8.80 10.13
C SER A 304 -14.14 -8.15 11.52
N ASN A 305 -13.21 -7.21 11.69
CA ASN A 305 -13.10 -6.37 12.88
C ASN A 305 -12.50 -5.00 12.49
N PRO A 306 -13.34 -4.07 12.03
CA PRO A 306 -12.87 -2.75 11.59
C PRO A 306 -12.30 -1.86 12.71
N ALA A 307 -12.59 -2.17 13.97
CA ALA A 307 -11.99 -1.46 15.10
C ALA A 307 -10.50 -1.80 15.30
N ARG A 308 -10.05 -2.94 14.74
CA ARG A 308 -8.65 -3.35 14.80
C ARG A 308 -7.85 -2.71 13.68
N ILE A 309 -6.86 -1.92 14.06
CA ILE A 309 -5.94 -1.24 13.14
C ILE A 309 -4.51 -1.59 13.53
N LEU A 310 -3.71 -1.96 12.53
CA LEU A 310 -2.26 -2.07 12.66
C LEU A 310 -1.62 -0.88 11.96
N ALA A 311 -0.57 -0.31 12.56
CA ALA A 311 0.25 0.74 11.96
C ALA A 311 1.72 0.40 12.17
N CYS A 312 2.52 0.55 11.13
CA CYS A 312 3.95 0.25 11.19
C CYS A 312 4.77 1.48 10.85
N THR A 313 5.86 1.67 11.58
CA THR A 313 6.89 2.63 11.16
C THR A 313 7.81 2.01 10.12
N HIS A 314 8.47 2.87 9.33
CA HIS A 314 9.47 2.43 8.36
C HIS A 314 10.57 1.60 9.01
N TYR A 315 11.07 2.00 10.20
CA TYR A 315 12.17 1.33 10.90
C TYR A 315 11.70 0.35 11.97
N GLY A 316 10.60 -0.38 11.72
CA GLY A 316 10.32 -1.66 12.36
C GLY A 316 9.46 -1.66 13.58
N MET A 317 8.90 -0.54 14.04
CA MET A 317 7.89 -0.55 15.10
C MET A 317 6.53 -0.99 14.53
N LEU A 318 5.83 -1.84 15.26
CA LEU A 318 4.46 -2.26 14.98
C LEU A 318 3.55 -1.83 16.14
N PHE A 319 2.56 -1.02 15.84
CA PHE A 319 1.52 -0.59 16.77
C PHE A 319 0.19 -1.24 16.44
N ARG A 320 -0.59 -1.55 17.48
CA ARG A 320 -1.90 -2.20 17.40
C ARG A 320 -2.94 -1.37 18.15
N SER A 321 -4.09 -1.18 17.55
CA SER A 321 -5.30 -0.65 18.19
C SER A 321 -6.42 -1.66 18.07
N GLU A 322 -7.24 -1.80 19.10
CA GLU A 322 -8.44 -2.65 19.14
C GLU A 322 -9.74 -1.81 19.27
N ASP A 323 -9.61 -0.50 19.35
CA ASP A 323 -10.66 0.47 19.68
C ASP A 323 -10.74 1.61 18.67
N ASP A 324 -10.56 1.28 17.39
CA ASP A 324 -10.70 2.24 16.31
C ASP A 324 -9.60 3.32 16.28
N GLY A 325 -8.41 2.98 16.79
CA GLY A 325 -7.27 3.85 16.89
C GLY A 325 -7.35 4.89 18.02
N GLU A 326 -8.25 4.73 19.01
CA GLU A 326 -8.31 5.61 20.17
C GLU A 326 -7.14 5.37 21.11
N SER A 327 -6.77 4.10 21.32
CA SER A 327 -5.59 3.72 22.07
C SER A 327 -4.71 2.76 21.26
N TRP A 328 -3.43 2.75 21.61
CA TRP A 328 -2.43 1.97 20.90
C TRP A 328 -1.53 1.21 21.85
N THR A 329 -1.16 0.01 21.47
CA THR A 329 -0.12 -0.79 22.11
C THR A 329 0.99 -1.08 21.11
N LYS A 330 2.25 -1.12 21.55
CA LYS A 330 3.37 -1.53 20.73
C LYS A 330 3.57 -3.04 20.82
N ALA A 331 3.82 -3.72 19.72
CA ALA A 331 4.27 -5.09 19.73
C ALA A 331 5.65 -5.19 20.42
N PRO A 332 5.92 -6.27 21.19
CA PRO A 332 7.17 -6.41 21.93
C PRO A 332 8.39 -6.60 21.03
N ARG A 333 8.16 -7.06 19.77
CA ARG A 333 9.22 -7.24 18.77
C ARG A 333 9.36 -6.02 17.89
N GLU A 334 10.58 -5.55 17.70
CA GLU A 334 10.96 -4.65 16.60
C GLU A 334 11.55 -5.46 15.43
N PHE A 335 11.36 -4.93 14.23
CA PHE A 335 11.78 -5.56 12.98
C PHE A 335 12.86 -4.71 12.30
N THR A 336 13.40 -5.17 11.21
CA THR A 336 14.07 -4.33 10.21
C THR A 336 13.04 -3.43 9.52
N GLU A 337 13.38 -2.76 8.45
CA GLU A 337 12.39 -1.96 7.71
C GLU A 337 11.14 -2.77 7.38
N ILE A 338 9.96 -2.29 7.82
CA ILE A 338 8.67 -2.89 7.46
C ILE A 338 8.17 -2.22 6.17
N ARG A 339 7.77 -3.03 5.20
CA ARG A 339 7.19 -2.57 3.93
C ARG A 339 5.75 -3.02 3.74
N ALA A 340 5.33 -4.02 4.47
CA ALA A 340 3.97 -4.53 4.39
C ALA A 340 3.52 -5.10 5.73
N VAL A 341 2.26 -4.89 6.07
CA VAL A 341 1.60 -5.53 7.20
C VAL A 341 0.19 -5.96 6.77
N SER A 342 -0.25 -7.09 7.31
CA SER A 342 -1.63 -7.53 7.16
C SER A 342 -2.06 -8.30 8.40
N TRP A 343 -3.37 -8.40 8.64
CA TRP A 343 -3.88 -9.32 9.64
C TRP A 343 -5.08 -10.09 9.09
N LEU A 344 -5.28 -11.29 9.64
CA LEU A 344 -6.27 -12.26 9.23
C LEU A 344 -7.12 -12.63 10.45
N PRO A 345 -8.45 -12.77 10.31
CA PRO A 345 -9.26 -13.41 11.34
C PRO A 345 -8.89 -14.90 11.45
N ASN A 346 -8.95 -15.42 12.67
CA ASN A 346 -8.78 -16.86 12.92
C ASN A 346 -10.09 -17.61 12.75
#